data_cd89dacb76b10f01f36a3e5fb1ca9e1d
#
_entry.id   cd89dacb76b10f01f36a3e5fb1ca9e1d
#
_cell.length_a   1.000
_cell.length_b   1.000
_cell.length_c   1.000
_cell.angle_alpha   90.00
_cell.angle_beta   90.00
_cell.angle_gamma   90.00
#
_symmetry.space_group_name_H-M   'P 1'
#
loop_
_entity.id
_entity.type
_entity.pdbx_description
1 polymer ?
#
loop_
_entity_poly.entity_id
_entity_poly.type
_entity_poly.pdbx_seq_one_letter_code
_entity_poly.pdbx_strand_id
1 'polypeptide(L)'
;MSLPGPDRIPSMDLDAASLQAVETVRRWEAGWPAVTSHPSTAVTPERAQLVLEELGRRLGDNYPFFHPSYAGQMLAPPHPAAAAAYLMAMLINPNNHALDGGPATAALEREAVAAIAAMFHYPADFLGHLTSSGTIANLEALFVARELRPDAAVAFSEEAHYTHERMCRLLGIRGVRVPADSRGRMDLAALEHLLQTDTIGTLVLTAGTTALGAVDPIDEALSLRERYGVRLHVDAAYGGFYTILGWEGSSGIPAAPFRAIALCDSVVVDPHKHGLQPYGCGCVLFRDPSVGRFYVHDSPYTYFSSSELHLGEISLECSRAGAAAAALWTTLQLFPLTPDGLGAILGACRRAAVSFSRLIGGSEHLRLYQEPELDIVAHFPWKEGMTGAGVDAASQSLFERAMAAEDPVYLSVARVTAESLHRRHPDIETESGTVRILRSVLMKPEHEGFVDVLHRRLFRLAG
;
A
#
# COMPACT_ATOMS: atom_id res chain seq x y z
N MET A 1 1.92 -37.33 10.15
CA MET A 1 3.09 -37.50 9.27
C MET A 1 3.29 -36.18 8.54
N SER A 2 4.31 -35.42 8.92
CA SER A 2 4.68 -34.16 8.22
C SER A 2 5.35 -34.54 6.90
N LEU A 3 4.85 -33.95 5.81
CA LEU A 3 5.50 -34.02 4.50
C LEU A 3 6.92 -33.43 4.63
N PRO A 4 7.95 -34.03 4.01
CA PRO A 4 9.26 -33.41 3.92
C PRO A 4 9.10 -32.15 3.06
N GLY A 5 9.32 -30.99 3.69
CA GLY A 5 9.34 -29.72 2.97
C GLY A 5 10.56 -29.63 2.06
N PRO A 6 10.47 -28.82 0.97
CA PRO A 6 11.63 -28.46 0.18
C PRO A 6 12.71 -27.87 1.10
N ASP A 7 13.97 -28.08 0.75
CA ASP A 7 15.13 -27.57 1.48
C ASP A 7 14.86 -26.11 1.89
N ARG A 8 14.66 -25.90 3.20
CA ARG A 8 14.38 -24.56 3.71
C ARG A 8 15.64 -23.72 3.52
N ILE A 9 15.60 -22.79 2.60
CA ILE A 9 16.54 -21.68 2.61
C ILE A 9 16.41 -21.03 4.00
N PRO A 10 17.48 -20.92 4.79
CA PRO A 10 17.39 -20.32 6.12
C PRO A 10 16.81 -18.92 6.00
N SER A 11 15.73 -18.62 6.73
CA SER A 11 15.23 -17.26 6.84
C SER A 11 16.31 -16.40 7.50
N MET A 12 16.40 -15.12 7.07
CA MET A 12 17.33 -14.17 7.70
C MET A 12 17.03 -14.06 9.19
N ASP A 13 18.03 -14.28 10.02
CA ASP A 13 17.95 -14.12 11.47
C ASP A 13 17.92 -12.61 11.79
N LEU A 14 16.78 -12.13 12.30
CA LEU A 14 16.60 -10.73 12.69
C LEU A 14 17.55 -10.31 13.81
N ASP A 15 17.80 -11.20 14.78
CA ASP A 15 18.66 -10.86 15.94
C ASP A 15 20.10 -10.66 15.47
N ALA A 16 20.62 -11.58 14.65
CA ALA A 16 21.95 -11.47 14.05
C ALA A 16 22.08 -10.20 13.16
N ALA A 17 21.08 -9.93 12.34
CA ALA A 17 21.08 -8.75 11.47
C ALA A 17 21.00 -7.44 12.26
N SER A 18 20.21 -7.40 13.32
CA SER A 18 20.11 -6.22 14.21
C SER A 18 21.40 -5.98 14.96
N LEU A 19 22.04 -7.04 15.47
CA LEU A 19 23.34 -6.93 16.10
C LEU A 19 24.40 -6.41 15.12
N GLN A 20 24.45 -6.93 13.92
CA GLN A 20 25.35 -6.47 12.86
C GLN A 20 25.11 -5.00 12.52
N ALA A 21 23.87 -4.54 12.47
CA ALA A 21 23.51 -3.13 12.26
C ALA A 21 24.10 -2.23 13.33
N VAL A 22 23.89 -2.58 14.61
CA VAL A 22 24.41 -1.85 15.77
C VAL A 22 25.96 -1.83 15.77
N GLU A 23 26.60 -2.99 15.54
CA GLU A 23 28.07 -3.09 15.50
C GLU A 23 28.68 -2.27 14.35
N THR A 24 27.99 -2.20 13.22
CA THR A 24 28.45 -1.42 12.06
C THR A 24 28.46 0.07 12.39
N VAL A 25 27.40 0.59 13.02
CA VAL A 25 27.33 2.00 13.44
C VAL A 25 28.39 2.29 14.51
N ARG A 26 28.55 1.41 15.51
CA ARG A 26 29.59 1.57 16.53
C ARG A 26 31.01 1.61 15.97
N ARG A 27 31.30 0.80 14.93
CA ARG A 27 32.60 0.84 14.24
C ARG A 27 32.80 2.16 13.51
N TRP A 28 31.76 2.70 12.92
CA TRP A 28 31.81 4.01 12.28
C TRP A 28 32.04 5.14 13.32
N GLU A 29 31.34 5.11 14.45
CA GLU A 29 31.52 6.05 15.56
C GLU A 29 32.91 5.99 16.14
N ALA A 30 33.50 4.80 16.28
CA ALA A 30 34.84 4.60 16.80
C ALA A 30 35.95 5.23 15.92
N GLY A 31 35.66 5.62 14.70
CA GLY A 31 36.55 6.41 13.84
C GLY A 31 36.69 7.90 14.26
N TRP A 32 35.85 8.35 15.21
CA TRP A 32 35.83 9.71 15.71
C TRP A 32 36.39 9.78 17.14
N PRO A 33 36.92 10.92 17.57
CA PRO A 33 37.33 11.10 18.97
C PRO A 33 36.17 10.84 19.93
N ALA A 34 36.44 10.13 21.01
CA ALA A 34 35.44 9.83 22.02
C ALA A 34 34.84 11.11 22.64
N VAL A 35 33.50 11.14 22.72
CA VAL A 35 32.78 12.24 23.38
C VAL A 35 32.12 11.70 24.65
N THR A 36 32.32 12.41 25.76
CA THR A 36 31.64 12.10 27.01
C THR A 36 30.18 12.59 26.94
N SER A 37 29.24 11.71 27.18
CA SER A 37 27.81 12.09 27.22
C SER A 37 27.55 13.11 28.31
N HIS A 38 26.72 14.11 28.02
CA HIS A 38 26.37 15.14 29.00
C HIS A 38 25.52 14.52 30.12
N PRO A 39 25.76 14.87 31.41
CA PRO A 39 25.02 14.28 32.53
C PRO A 39 23.51 14.41 32.46
N SER A 40 22.99 15.44 31.76
CA SER A 40 21.53 15.62 31.60
C SER A 40 20.85 14.52 30.75
N THR A 41 21.62 13.76 29.99
CA THR A 41 21.09 12.63 29.18
C THR A 41 21.28 11.28 29.88
N ALA A 42 21.87 11.27 31.11
CA ALA A 42 22.12 10.04 31.84
C ALA A 42 20.80 9.42 32.34
N VAL A 43 20.66 8.13 32.08
CA VAL A 43 19.55 7.28 32.57
C VAL A 43 20.19 6.06 33.21
N THR A 44 19.70 5.65 34.41
CA THR A 44 20.19 4.41 35.00
C THR A 44 19.70 3.19 34.22
N PRO A 45 20.53 2.12 34.11
CA PRO A 45 20.10 0.88 33.42
C PRO A 45 18.78 0.32 33.94
N GLU A 46 18.58 0.35 35.27
CA GLU A 46 17.38 -0.17 35.92
C GLU A 46 16.12 0.60 35.50
N ARG A 47 16.21 1.93 35.42
CA ARG A 47 15.11 2.77 34.97
C ARG A 47 14.83 2.55 33.48
N ALA A 48 15.86 2.46 32.65
CA ALA A 48 15.69 2.16 31.24
C ALA A 48 15.01 0.81 31.02
N GLN A 49 15.43 -0.22 31.75
CA GLN A 49 14.85 -1.56 31.70
C GLN A 49 13.36 -1.52 32.06
N LEU A 50 12.96 -0.90 33.16
CA LEU A 50 11.56 -0.80 33.58
C LEU A 50 10.68 -0.14 32.53
N VAL A 51 11.17 0.91 31.88
CA VAL A 51 10.41 1.62 30.84
C VAL A 51 10.28 0.75 29.59
N LEU A 52 11.33 0.03 29.18
CA LEU A 52 11.28 -0.86 28.02
C LEU A 52 10.40 -2.09 28.27
N GLU A 53 10.40 -2.65 29.49
CA GLU A 53 9.49 -3.73 29.88
C GLU A 53 8.03 -3.29 29.83
N GLU A 54 7.71 -2.09 30.33
CA GLU A 54 6.36 -1.53 30.23
C GLU A 54 5.95 -1.25 28.78
N LEU A 55 6.88 -0.74 27.94
CA LEU A 55 6.63 -0.60 26.51
C LEU A 55 6.33 -1.96 25.86
N GLY A 56 7.14 -2.98 26.14
CA GLY A 56 6.92 -4.36 25.63
C GLY A 56 5.56 -4.92 26.05
N ARG A 57 5.18 -4.72 27.29
CA ARG A 57 3.86 -5.13 27.79
C ARG A 57 2.72 -4.46 27.05
N ARG A 58 2.80 -3.15 26.76
CA ARG A 58 1.78 -2.41 25.97
C ARG A 58 1.75 -2.85 24.51
N LEU A 59 2.90 -3.10 23.92
CA LEU A 59 2.97 -3.60 22.54
C LEU A 59 2.37 -5.00 22.40
N GLY A 60 2.32 -5.79 23.47
CA GLY A 60 1.64 -7.09 23.52
C GLY A 60 0.13 -7.00 23.29
N ASP A 61 -0.50 -5.83 23.39
CA ASP A 61 -1.93 -5.62 23.10
C ASP A 61 -2.21 -5.55 21.57
N ASN A 62 -1.16 -5.56 20.72
CA ASN A 62 -1.33 -5.60 19.27
C ASN A 62 -1.80 -6.99 18.81
N TYR A 63 -2.46 -7.00 17.64
CA TYR A 63 -2.77 -8.24 16.95
C TYR A 63 -1.50 -8.93 16.43
N PRO A 64 -1.54 -10.26 16.19
CA PRO A 64 -0.38 -11.00 15.68
C PRO A 64 -0.18 -10.75 14.17
N PHE A 65 0.21 -9.54 13.78
CA PHE A 65 0.33 -9.12 12.39
C PHE A 65 1.26 -10.00 11.56
N PHE A 66 2.26 -10.64 12.21
CA PHE A 66 3.18 -11.58 11.58
C PHE A 66 2.55 -12.92 11.24
N HIS A 67 1.49 -13.32 11.93
CA HIS A 67 0.90 -14.65 11.78
C HIS A 67 -0.13 -14.68 10.62
N PRO A 68 -0.20 -15.77 9.82
CA PRO A 68 -1.17 -15.84 8.70
C PRO A 68 -2.64 -15.97 9.15
N SER A 69 -2.94 -16.18 10.44
CA SER A 69 -4.30 -15.99 10.97
C SER A 69 -4.76 -14.53 10.92
N TYR A 70 -3.83 -13.57 10.77
CA TYR A 70 -4.16 -12.17 10.57
C TYR A 70 -4.31 -11.87 9.07
N ALA A 71 -5.54 -11.73 8.63
CA ALA A 71 -5.94 -11.37 7.26
C ALA A 71 -6.86 -10.12 7.26
N GLY A 72 -6.67 -9.21 8.21
CA GLY A 72 -7.57 -8.07 8.44
C GLY A 72 -7.22 -6.86 7.57
N GLN A 73 -6.31 -6.04 8.04
CA GLN A 73 -5.91 -4.81 7.35
C GLN A 73 -4.79 -5.05 6.33
N MET A 74 -4.52 -4.05 5.49
CA MET A 74 -3.38 -4.02 4.56
C MET A 74 -2.07 -3.83 5.32
N LEU A 75 -1.73 -4.80 6.16
CA LEU A 75 -0.63 -4.73 7.10
C LEU A 75 0.12 -6.05 7.16
N ALA A 76 1.42 -5.99 6.94
CA ALA A 76 2.37 -7.07 7.19
C ALA A 76 3.58 -6.50 7.93
N PRO A 77 4.30 -7.30 8.74
CA PRO A 77 5.58 -6.88 9.27
C PRO A 77 6.57 -6.56 8.14
N PRO A 78 7.51 -5.64 8.36
CA PRO A 78 8.59 -5.43 7.41
C PRO A 78 9.48 -6.68 7.33
N HIS A 79 10.17 -6.85 6.20
CA HIS A 79 11.17 -7.91 6.09
C HIS A 79 12.31 -7.66 7.10
N PRO A 80 12.90 -8.70 7.73
CA PRO A 80 14.00 -8.55 8.69
C PRO A 80 15.16 -7.69 8.18
N ALA A 81 15.51 -7.79 6.89
CA ALA A 81 16.53 -6.94 6.28
C ALA A 81 16.15 -5.46 6.26
N ALA A 82 14.89 -5.14 5.96
CA ALA A 82 14.38 -3.78 6.01
C ALA A 82 14.43 -3.22 7.44
N ALA A 83 14.04 -4.04 8.43
CA ALA A 83 14.08 -3.65 9.84
C ALA A 83 15.52 -3.39 10.31
N ALA A 84 16.47 -4.25 9.98
CA ALA A 84 17.88 -4.08 10.33
C ALA A 84 18.52 -2.86 9.65
N ALA A 85 18.25 -2.64 8.36
CA ALA A 85 18.73 -1.46 7.63
C ALA A 85 18.10 -0.16 8.16
N TYR A 86 16.80 -0.20 8.51
CA TYR A 86 16.13 0.92 9.15
C TYR A 86 16.78 1.25 10.51
N LEU A 87 17.03 0.24 11.35
CA LEU A 87 17.72 0.40 12.63
C LEU A 87 19.12 1.01 12.42
N MET A 88 19.90 0.51 11.48
CA MET A 88 21.24 1.01 11.17
C MET A 88 21.21 2.50 10.83
N ALA A 89 20.34 2.91 9.91
CA ALA A 89 20.23 4.31 9.50
C ALA A 89 19.62 5.18 10.61
N MET A 90 18.63 4.68 11.36
CA MET A 90 18.00 5.39 12.48
C MET A 90 19.01 5.76 13.58
N LEU A 91 19.99 4.91 13.84
CA LEU A 91 21.06 5.20 14.82
C LEU A 91 21.95 6.37 14.39
N ILE A 92 22.08 6.61 13.08
CA ILE A 92 22.79 7.78 12.51
C ILE A 92 21.84 8.98 12.41
N ASN A 93 20.55 8.74 12.22
CA ASN A 93 19.45 9.70 12.12
C ASN A 93 19.60 10.74 11.00
N PRO A 94 19.87 10.35 9.74
CA PRO A 94 19.96 11.27 8.62
C PRO A 94 18.60 11.86 8.25
N ASN A 95 18.64 13.11 7.78
CA ASN A 95 17.47 13.83 7.27
C ASN A 95 17.59 14.04 5.75
N ASN A 96 16.72 13.39 4.96
CA ASN A 96 16.74 13.49 3.50
C ASN A 96 16.15 14.78 2.94
N HIS A 97 15.91 15.80 3.76
CA HIS A 97 15.51 17.13 3.28
C HIS A 97 16.54 17.72 2.30
N ALA A 98 17.81 17.66 2.62
CA ALA A 98 18.91 18.17 1.80
C ALA A 98 20.07 17.17 1.78
N LEU A 99 20.95 17.27 0.79
CA LEU A 99 22.14 16.42 0.70
C LEU A 99 23.01 16.53 1.97
N ASP A 100 23.12 17.73 2.53
CA ASP A 100 23.91 17.96 3.75
C ASP A 100 23.33 17.28 5.00
N GLY A 101 22.02 17.05 5.02
CA GLY A 101 21.32 16.38 6.12
C GLY A 101 21.44 14.86 6.09
N GLY A 102 21.69 14.28 4.93
CA GLY A 102 21.79 12.83 4.73
C GLY A 102 22.38 12.46 3.38
N PRO A 103 23.66 12.78 3.10
CA PRO A 103 24.24 12.59 1.77
C PRO A 103 24.16 11.14 1.29
N ALA A 104 24.44 10.18 2.15
CA ALA A 104 24.35 8.77 1.83
C ALA A 104 22.91 8.33 1.58
N THR A 105 21.98 8.65 2.48
CA THR A 105 20.60 8.19 2.39
C THR A 105 19.81 8.92 1.30
N ALA A 106 20.16 10.17 0.96
CA ALA A 106 19.60 10.86 -0.20
C ALA A 106 20.02 10.19 -1.53
N ALA A 107 21.26 9.69 -1.63
CA ALA A 107 21.69 8.89 -2.78
C ALA A 107 20.91 7.57 -2.85
N LEU A 108 20.78 6.84 -1.74
CA LEU A 108 20.01 5.59 -1.66
C LEU A 108 18.52 5.80 -2.02
N GLU A 109 17.93 6.94 -1.62
CA GLU A 109 16.56 7.29 -2.00
C GLU A 109 16.43 7.45 -3.51
N ARG A 110 17.34 8.20 -4.14
CA ARG A 110 17.33 8.37 -5.61
C ARG A 110 17.45 7.04 -6.35
N GLU A 111 18.33 6.14 -5.89
CA GLU A 111 18.48 4.81 -6.49
C GLU A 111 17.21 3.95 -6.33
N ALA A 112 16.64 3.92 -5.13
CA ALA A 112 15.44 3.16 -4.85
C ALA A 112 14.22 3.68 -5.64
N VAL A 113 14.05 5.00 -5.71
CA VAL A 113 12.97 5.64 -6.46
C VAL A 113 13.15 5.45 -7.96
N ALA A 114 14.39 5.47 -8.48
CA ALA A 114 14.67 5.14 -9.86
C ALA A 114 14.31 3.69 -10.21
N ALA A 115 14.57 2.74 -9.31
CA ALA A 115 14.15 1.35 -9.48
C ALA A 115 12.62 1.22 -9.55
N ILE A 116 11.89 1.96 -8.70
CA ILE A 116 10.41 1.98 -8.73
C ILE A 116 9.91 2.63 -10.03
N ALA A 117 10.51 3.74 -10.48
CA ALA A 117 10.16 4.37 -11.75
C ALA A 117 10.39 3.43 -12.95
N ALA A 118 11.49 2.68 -12.94
CA ALA A 118 11.78 1.68 -13.94
C ALA A 118 10.75 0.53 -13.94
N MET A 119 10.25 0.10 -12.77
CA MET A 119 9.16 -0.88 -12.64
C MET A 119 7.88 -0.40 -13.34
N PHE A 120 7.57 0.88 -13.26
CA PHE A 120 6.44 1.48 -13.98
C PHE A 120 6.76 1.89 -15.43
N HIS A 121 7.97 1.62 -15.91
CA HIS A 121 8.45 2.02 -17.23
C HIS A 121 8.35 3.54 -17.50
N TYR A 122 8.58 4.33 -16.48
CA TYR A 122 8.68 5.79 -16.62
C TYR A 122 9.99 6.17 -17.35
N PRO A 123 10.03 7.32 -18.06
CA PRO A 123 11.24 7.82 -18.70
C PRO A 123 12.34 8.07 -17.66
N ALA A 124 13.60 8.06 -18.07
CA ALA A 124 14.75 8.21 -17.16
C ALA A 124 14.83 9.59 -16.49
N ASP A 125 14.21 10.60 -17.08
CA ASP A 125 14.12 11.99 -16.60
C ASP A 125 12.85 12.28 -15.77
N PHE A 126 12.22 11.24 -15.22
CA PHE A 126 11.06 11.38 -14.31
C PHE A 126 11.40 12.24 -13.07
N LEU A 127 10.38 12.76 -12.40
CA LEU A 127 10.51 13.34 -11.06
C LEU A 127 9.85 12.43 -10.04
N GLY A 128 10.48 12.26 -8.88
CA GLY A 128 9.88 11.45 -7.81
C GLY A 128 10.73 11.39 -6.55
N HIS A 129 10.08 11.02 -5.46
CA HIS A 129 10.72 10.89 -4.15
C HIS A 129 9.87 10.01 -3.22
N LEU A 130 10.45 9.59 -2.10
CA LEU A 130 9.70 8.97 -1.02
C LEU A 130 8.88 10.02 -0.25
N THR A 131 7.79 9.56 0.34
CA THR A 131 6.92 10.33 1.23
C THR A 131 6.66 9.55 2.51
N SER A 132 6.14 10.20 3.54
CA SER A 132 5.77 9.52 4.78
C SER A 132 4.59 8.55 4.62
N SER A 133 3.81 8.67 3.56
CA SER A 133 2.65 7.79 3.30
C SER A 133 2.05 8.00 1.92
N GLY A 134 1.25 7.04 1.44
CA GLY A 134 0.43 7.19 0.23
C GLY A 134 -0.55 8.37 0.33
N THR A 135 -0.98 8.74 1.53
CA THR A 135 -1.80 9.94 1.75
C THR A 135 -1.07 11.21 1.32
N ILE A 136 0.18 11.38 1.74
CA ILE A 136 1.00 12.54 1.35
C ILE A 136 1.39 12.44 -0.12
N ALA A 137 1.74 11.25 -0.61
CA ALA A 137 2.04 11.03 -2.02
C ALA A 137 0.87 11.45 -2.93
N ASN A 138 -0.36 11.05 -2.58
CA ASN A 138 -1.58 11.47 -3.29
C ASN A 138 -1.86 12.97 -3.13
N LEU A 139 -1.61 13.56 -1.94
CA LEU A 139 -1.71 15.01 -1.75
C LEU A 139 -0.82 15.76 -2.72
N GLU A 140 0.42 15.33 -2.89
CA GLU A 140 1.39 15.96 -3.80
C GLU A 140 0.96 15.83 -5.26
N ALA A 141 0.48 14.66 -5.67
CA ALA A 141 -0.06 14.46 -7.00
C ALA A 141 -1.26 15.38 -7.31
N LEU A 142 -2.17 15.57 -6.34
CA LEU A 142 -3.31 16.47 -6.45
C LEU A 142 -2.91 17.96 -6.33
N PHE A 143 -1.88 18.27 -5.56
CA PHE A 143 -1.29 19.61 -5.54
C PHE A 143 -0.78 20.00 -6.93
N VAL A 144 0.00 19.16 -7.58
CA VAL A 144 0.48 19.38 -8.96
C VAL A 144 -0.70 19.50 -9.93
N ALA A 145 -1.74 18.67 -9.77
CA ALA A 145 -2.94 18.74 -10.61
C ALA A 145 -3.64 20.11 -10.50
N ARG A 146 -3.77 20.66 -9.28
CA ARG A 146 -4.30 21.99 -9.02
C ARG A 146 -3.45 23.08 -9.64
N GLU A 147 -2.14 23.05 -9.46
CA GLU A 147 -1.24 24.07 -10.01
C GLU A 147 -1.28 24.11 -11.55
N LEU A 148 -1.47 22.96 -12.18
CA LEU A 148 -1.62 22.87 -13.64
C LEU A 148 -2.99 23.34 -14.12
N ARG A 149 -4.06 23.13 -13.35
CA ARG A 149 -5.46 23.42 -13.72
C ARG A 149 -6.27 23.86 -12.51
N PRO A 150 -6.08 25.09 -12.02
CA PRO A 150 -6.67 25.55 -10.75
C PRO A 150 -8.19 25.58 -10.73
N ASP A 151 -8.83 25.74 -11.89
CA ASP A 151 -10.30 25.85 -12.01
C ASP A 151 -10.99 24.53 -12.35
N ALA A 152 -10.23 23.43 -12.53
CA ALA A 152 -10.78 22.16 -12.94
C ALA A 152 -10.98 21.22 -11.74
N ALA A 153 -12.01 20.37 -11.84
CA ALA A 153 -12.27 19.34 -10.84
C ALA A 153 -11.34 18.14 -10.97
N VAL A 154 -11.26 17.36 -9.91
CA VAL A 154 -10.64 16.04 -9.88
C VAL A 154 -11.73 14.99 -9.77
N ALA A 155 -11.79 14.04 -10.72
CA ALA A 155 -12.72 12.92 -10.68
C ALA A 155 -12.03 11.65 -10.15
N PHE A 156 -12.71 10.90 -9.29
CA PHE A 156 -12.25 9.64 -8.71
C PHE A 156 -13.43 8.69 -8.47
N SER A 157 -13.19 7.38 -8.50
CA SER A 157 -14.22 6.37 -8.25
C SER A 157 -14.82 6.51 -6.85
N GLU A 158 -16.09 6.13 -6.68
CA GLU A 158 -16.70 5.97 -5.35
C GLU A 158 -15.99 4.91 -4.49
N GLU A 159 -15.30 3.95 -5.12
CA GLU A 159 -14.46 2.93 -4.47
C GLU A 159 -13.02 3.40 -4.22
N ALA A 160 -12.65 4.61 -4.67
CA ALA A 160 -11.34 5.19 -4.39
C ALA A 160 -11.15 5.43 -2.88
N HIS A 161 -9.91 5.41 -2.44
CA HIS A 161 -9.61 5.67 -1.03
C HIS A 161 -10.12 7.06 -0.61
N TYR A 162 -10.75 7.15 0.55
CA TYR A 162 -11.35 8.39 1.09
C TYR A 162 -10.37 9.59 1.17
N THR A 163 -9.08 9.33 1.06
CA THR A 163 -8.02 10.33 0.99
C THR A 163 -8.26 11.33 -0.13
N HIS A 164 -8.73 10.89 -1.32
CA HIS A 164 -8.89 11.80 -2.46
C HIS A 164 -9.91 12.90 -2.19
N GLU A 165 -11.07 12.57 -1.64
CA GLU A 165 -12.06 13.59 -1.25
C GLU A 165 -11.51 14.53 -0.17
N ARG A 166 -10.80 13.96 0.81
CA ARG A 166 -10.19 14.74 1.89
C ARG A 166 -9.11 15.70 1.38
N MET A 167 -8.26 15.25 0.43
CA MET A 167 -7.20 16.06 -0.16
C MET A 167 -7.76 17.12 -1.10
N CYS A 168 -8.81 16.82 -1.87
CA CYS A 168 -9.52 17.81 -2.67
C CYS A 168 -10.04 18.95 -1.78
N ARG A 169 -10.66 18.64 -0.66
CA ARG A 169 -11.13 19.66 0.30
C ARG A 169 -9.97 20.47 0.90
N LEU A 170 -8.87 19.84 1.26
CA LEU A 170 -7.69 20.49 1.81
C LEU A 170 -7.07 21.48 0.80
N LEU A 171 -7.00 21.08 -0.45
CA LEU A 171 -6.41 21.87 -1.55
C LEU A 171 -7.38 22.91 -2.16
N GLY A 172 -8.65 22.92 -1.73
CA GLY A 172 -9.67 23.78 -2.32
C GLY A 172 -10.09 23.35 -3.73
N ILE A 173 -9.87 22.09 -4.11
CA ILE A 173 -10.28 21.54 -5.40
C ILE A 173 -11.67 20.92 -5.27
N ARG A 174 -12.49 21.04 -6.30
CA ARG A 174 -13.75 20.31 -6.37
C ARG A 174 -13.51 18.85 -6.73
N GLY A 175 -13.84 17.92 -5.82
CA GLY A 175 -13.84 16.49 -6.08
C GLY A 175 -15.18 16.03 -6.68
N VAL A 176 -15.12 15.15 -7.69
CA VAL A 176 -16.29 14.55 -8.34
C VAL A 176 -16.21 13.04 -8.24
N ARG A 177 -17.21 12.43 -7.63
CA ARG A 177 -17.30 10.96 -7.52
C ARG A 177 -17.89 10.38 -8.81
N VAL A 178 -17.25 9.32 -9.30
CA VAL A 178 -17.69 8.52 -10.42
C VAL A 178 -18.23 7.19 -9.90
N PRO A 179 -19.40 6.72 -10.34
CA PRO A 179 -19.90 5.40 -9.96
C PRO A 179 -18.91 4.28 -10.29
N ALA A 180 -19.04 3.17 -9.56
CA ALA A 180 -18.31 1.94 -9.86
C ALA A 180 -19.17 0.95 -10.65
N ASP A 181 -18.50 0.14 -11.49
CA ASP A 181 -19.11 -0.97 -12.22
C ASP A 181 -19.44 -2.16 -11.27
N SER A 182 -19.97 -3.24 -11.85
CA SER A 182 -20.30 -4.46 -11.11
C SER A 182 -19.07 -5.18 -10.52
N ARG A 183 -17.84 -4.79 -10.87
CA ARG A 183 -16.59 -5.33 -10.34
C ARG A 183 -15.90 -4.40 -9.33
N GLY A 184 -16.51 -3.24 -9.02
CA GLY A 184 -15.94 -2.25 -8.13
C GLY A 184 -14.83 -1.41 -8.76
N ARG A 185 -14.82 -1.29 -10.09
CA ARG A 185 -13.89 -0.47 -10.87
C ARG A 185 -14.62 0.79 -11.32
N MET A 186 -13.91 1.86 -11.60
CA MET A 186 -14.50 3.08 -12.16
C MET A 186 -15.32 2.78 -13.41
N ASP A 187 -16.58 3.23 -13.42
CA ASP A 187 -17.46 3.15 -14.60
C ASP A 187 -17.06 4.22 -15.60
N LEU A 188 -16.40 3.80 -16.69
CA LEU A 188 -15.92 4.72 -17.72
C LEU A 188 -17.05 5.34 -18.54
N ALA A 189 -18.21 4.71 -18.65
CA ALA A 189 -19.35 5.29 -19.34
C ALA A 189 -19.95 6.46 -18.53
N ALA A 190 -20.09 6.27 -17.21
CA ALA A 190 -20.49 7.34 -16.31
C ALA A 190 -19.45 8.46 -16.26
N LEU A 191 -18.16 8.12 -16.25
CA LEU A 191 -17.07 9.10 -16.33
C LEU A 191 -17.14 9.90 -17.63
N GLU A 192 -17.32 9.26 -18.77
CA GLU A 192 -17.37 9.97 -20.06
C GLU A 192 -18.55 10.96 -20.12
N HIS A 193 -19.70 10.59 -19.56
CA HIS A 193 -20.82 11.53 -19.44
C HIS A 193 -20.46 12.75 -18.57
N LEU A 194 -19.75 12.56 -17.48
CA LEU A 194 -19.25 13.68 -16.65
C LEU A 194 -18.26 14.55 -17.41
N LEU A 195 -17.35 13.96 -18.18
CA LEU A 195 -16.37 14.71 -19.00
C LEU A 195 -17.02 15.57 -20.11
N GLN A 196 -18.21 15.19 -20.57
CA GLN A 196 -18.98 15.96 -21.55
C GLN A 196 -19.72 17.16 -20.93
N THR A 197 -20.05 17.10 -19.66
CA THR A 197 -20.94 18.04 -18.97
C THR A 197 -20.24 18.89 -17.93
N ASP A 198 -19.02 18.54 -17.53
CA ASP A 198 -18.29 19.18 -16.45
C ASP A 198 -16.82 19.45 -16.80
N THR A 199 -16.23 20.46 -16.14
CA THR A 199 -14.81 20.81 -16.30
C THR A 199 -13.97 19.95 -15.36
N ILE A 200 -13.55 18.77 -15.84
CA ILE A 200 -12.66 17.86 -15.13
C ILE A 200 -11.25 17.98 -15.69
N GLY A 201 -10.27 18.22 -14.83
CA GLY A 201 -8.86 18.39 -15.22
C GLY A 201 -8.02 17.15 -14.99
N THR A 202 -8.37 16.36 -13.99
CA THR A 202 -7.60 15.18 -13.58
C THR A 202 -8.52 14.02 -13.22
N LEU A 203 -8.16 12.82 -13.68
CA LEU A 203 -8.77 11.57 -13.28
C LEU A 203 -7.82 10.84 -12.31
N VAL A 204 -8.35 10.37 -11.19
CA VAL A 204 -7.65 9.47 -10.28
C VAL A 204 -8.16 8.07 -10.54
N LEU A 205 -7.31 7.23 -11.09
CA LEU A 205 -7.56 5.81 -11.35
C LEU A 205 -6.89 4.98 -10.26
N THR A 206 -7.53 3.95 -9.77
CA THR A 206 -7.02 3.14 -8.66
C THR A 206 -6.53 1.79 -9.15
N ALA A 207 -5.28 1.45 -8.86
CA ALA A 207 -4.74 0.11 -9.05
C ALA A 207 -4.76 -0.64 -7.72
N GLY A 208 -5.87 -1.30 -7.41
CA GLY A 208 -6.10 -2.01 -6.15
C GLY A 208 -6.89 -1.19 -5.13
N THR A 209 -8.22 -1.16 -5.27
CA THR A 209 -9.13 -0.46 -4.34
C THR A 209 -9.04 -1.03 -2.93
N THR A 210 -9.22 -0.17 -1.93
CA THR A 210 -9.08 -0.55 -0.51
C THR A 210 -10.07 -1.62 -0.08
N ALA A 211 -11.29 -1.58 -0.59
CA ALA A 211 -12.33 -2.53 -0.19
C ALA A 211 -12.16 -3.90 -0.86
N LEU A 212 -11.89 -3.92 -2.16
CA LEU A 212 -12.02 -5.11 -3.01
C LEU A 212 -10.72 -5.52 -3.72
N GLY A 213 -9.68 -4.67 -3.71
CA GLY A 213 -8.48 -4.89 -4.52
C GLY A 213 -8.74 -4.78 -6.02
N ALA A 214 -9.84 -4.13 -6.44
CA ALA A 214 -10.20 -3.96 -7.84
C ALA A 214 -9.22 -3.00 -8.54
N VAL A 215 -8.97 -3.25 -9.82
CA VAL A 215 -8.08 -2.44 -10.66
C VAL A 215 -8.91 -1.72 -11.71
N ASP A 216 -8.90 -0.39 -11.66
CA ASP A 216 -9.60 0.44 -12.64
C ASP A 216 -9.11 0.18 -14.08
N PRO A 217 -9.94 0.38 -15.10
CA PRO A 217 -9.59 0.17 -16.51
C PRO A 217 -8.68 1.30 -17.03
N ILE A 218 -7.43 1.34 -16.52
CA ILE A 218 -6.45 2.41 -16.76
C ILE A 218 -6.13 2.52 -18.26
N ASP A 219 -6.02 1.39 -18.95
CA ASP A 219 -5.76 1.31 -20.38
C ASP A 219 -6.89 1.91 -21.22
N GLU A 220 -8.14 1.67 -20.85
CA GLU A 220 -9.30 2.24 -21.52
C GLU A 220 -9.40 3.76 -21.26
N ALA A 221 -9.03 4.22 -20.06
CA ALA A 221 -9.03 5.63 -19.68
C ALA A 221 -8.03 6.48 -20.50
N LEU A 222 -7.00 5.88 -21.10
CA LEU A 222 -6.10 6.60 -22.03
C LEU A 222 -6.84 7.20 -23.21
N SER A 223 -7.88 6.53 -23.72
CA SER A 223 -8.71 7.06 -24.81
C SER A 223 -9.51 8.31 -24.40
N LEU A 224 -9.93 8.37 -23.13
CA LEU A 224 -10.60 9.56 -22.57
C LEU A 224 -9.63 10.73 -22.42
N ARG A 225 -8.38 10.44 -22.01
CA ARG A 225 -7.32 11.46 -21.98
C ARG A 225 -7.11 12.10 -23.35
N GLU A 226 -7.03 11.31 -24.40
CA GLU A 226 -6.82 11.81 -25.77
C GLU A 226 -7.99 12.68 -26.25
N ARG A 227 -9.23 12.31 -25.95
CA ARG A 227 -10.44 13.02 -26.39
C ARG A 227 -10.74 14.28 -25.58
N TYR A 228 -10.52 14.25 -24.28
CA TYR A 228 -10.91 15.33 -23.36
C TYR A 228 -9.72 16.12 -22.81
N GLY A 229 -8.50 15.66 -23.09
CA GLY A 229 -7.28 16.34 -22.67
C GLY A 229 -7.07 16.32 -21.14
N VAL A 230 -7.64 15.38 -20.40
CA VAL A 230 -7.52 15.26 -18.95
C VAL A 230 -6.18 14.64 -18.54
N ARG A 231 -5.71 14.97 -17.34
CA ARG A 231 -4.55 14.37 -16.72
C ARG A 231 -4.94 13.04 -16.05
N LEU A 232 -4.06 12.04 -16.11
CA LEU A 232 -4.25 10.76 -15.44
C LEU A 232 -3.28 10.61 -14.27
N HIS A 233 -3.82 10.46 -13.07
CA HIS A 233 -3.09 10.08 -11.87
C HIS A 233 -3.49 8.67 -11.46
N VAL A 234 -2.54 7.80 -11.12
CA VAL A 234 -2.83 6.45 -10.66
C VAL A 234 -2.51 6.32 -9.17
N ASP A 235 -3.54 6.13 -8.36
CA ASP A 235 -3.38 5.67 -6.99
C ASP A 235 -3.14 4.16 -7.00
N ALA A 236 -1.86 3.80 -7.05
CA ALA A 236 -1.39 2.43 -6.98
C ALA A 236 -0.78 2.10 -5.59
N ALA A 237 -1.19 2.84 -4.55
CA ALA A 237 -0.66 2.68 -3.20
C ALA A 237 -0.71 1.23 -2.71
N TYR A 238 -1.76 0.49 -3.06
CA TYR A 238 -1.87 -0.93 -2.75
C TYR A 238 -1.32 -1.83 -3.85
N GLY A 239 -1.85 -1.71 -5.06
CA GLY A 239 -1.58 -2.66 -6.15
C GLY A 239 -0.33 -2.34 -6.99
N GLY A 240 0.40 -1.25 -6.71
CA GLY A 240 1.48 -0.78 -7.59
C GLY A 240 2.58 -1.79 -7.84
N PHE A 241 3.00 -2.54 -6.84
CA PHE A 241 4.02 -3.58 -7.01
C PHE A 241 3.53 -4.77 -7.85
N TYR A 242 2.22 -4.98 -7.98
CA TYR A 242 1.68 -5.99 -8.89
C TYR A 242 1.96 -5.66 -10.37
N THR A 243 2.44 -4.47 -10.70
CA THR A 243 2.97 -4.14 -12.03
C THR A 243 4.04 -5.14 -12.47
N ILE A 244 4.85 -5.66 -11.55
CA ILE A 244 5.89 -6.69 -11.83
C ILE A 244 5.28 -7.93 -12.51
N LEU A 245 4.13 -8.38 -12.03
CA LEU A 245 3.41 -9.53 -12.56
C LEU A 245 2.47 -9.14 -13.71
N GLY A 246 1.80 -7.99 -13.56
CA GLY A 246 0.86 -7.46 -14.54
C GLY A 246 1.52 -7.10 -15.86
N TRP A 247 2.76 -6.61 -15.85
CA TRP A 247 3.46 -6.26 -17.08
C TRP A 247 3.53 -7.41 -18.09
N GLU A 248 3.75 -8.62 -17.60
CA GLU A 248 3.79 -9.83 -18.43
C GLU A 248 2.42 -10.55 -18.52
N GLY A 249 1.42 -10.10 -17.75
CA GLY A 249 0.13 -10.79 -17.65
C GLY A 249 0.22 -12.12 -16.91
N SER A 250 1.17 -12.26 -16.00
CA SER A 250 1.39 -13.49 -15.25
C SER A 250 0.47 -13.59 -14.02
N SER A 251 0.37 -14.79 -13.45
CA SER A 251 -0.42 -15.06 -12.23
C SER A 251 -1.92 -14.68 -12.32
N GLY A 252 -2.47 -14.59 -13.55
CA GLY A 252 -3.87 -14.22 -13.80
C GLY A 252 -4.15 -12.74 -13.52
N ILE A 253 -3.13 -11.88 -13.54
CA ILE A 253 -3.25 -10.44 -13.44
C ILE A 253 -3.34 -9.85 -14.85
N PRO A 254 -4.37 -9.01 -15.16
CA PRO A 254 -4.52 -8.44 -16.49
C PRO A 254 -3.37 -7.48 -16.81
N ALA A 255 -2.75 -7.64 -18.01
CA ALA A 255 -1.59 -6.83 -18.38
C ALA A 255 -1.95 -5.40 -18.77
N ALA A 256 -3.09 -5.19 -19.44
CA ALA A 256 -3.42 -3.91 -20.06
C ALA A 256 -3.47 -2.75 -19.06
N PRO A 257 -4.17 -2.80 -17.92
CA PRO A 257 -4.19 -1.72 -16.96
C PRO A 257 -2.81 -1.39 -16.38
N PHE A 258 -2.00 -2.41 -16.07
CA PHE A 258 -0.67 -2.19 -15.47
C PHE A 258 0.33 -1.60 -16.49
N ARG A 259 0.27 -2.03 -17.76
CA ARG A 259 1.10 -1.43 -18.83
C ARG A 259 0.70 0.02 -19.11
N ALA A 260 -0.57 0.35 -18.96
CA ALA A 260 -1.06 1.71 -19.17
C ALA A 260 -0.51 2.72 -18.16
N ILE A 261 -0.11 2.28 -16.96
CA ILE A 261 0.50 3.16 -15.94
C ILE A 261 1.72 3.89 -16.50
N ALA A 262 2.52 3.25 -17.35
CA ALA A 262 3.69 3.86 -18.01
C ALA A 262 3.35 5.13 -18.80
N LEU A 263 2.10 5.30 -19.21
CA LEU A 263 1.62 6.45 -20.00
C LEU A 263 0.90 7.49 -19.14
N CYS A 264 0.65 7.22 -17.86
CA CYS A 264 -0.03 8.15 -16.97
C CYS A 264 0.91 9.24 -16.48
N ASP A 265 0.34 10.38 -16.09
CA ASP A 265 1.10 11.59 -15.72
C ASP A 265 1.76 11.50 -14.35
N SER A 266 1.16 10.75 -13.43
CA SER A 266 1.71 10.48 -12.10
C SER A 266 1.21 9.17 -11.54
N VAL A 267 2.00 8.54 -10.67
CA VAL A 267 1.64 7.33 -9.95
C VAL A 267 2.14 7.39 -8.51
N VAL A 268 1.36 6.82 -7.61
CA VAL A 268 1.70 6.63 -6.19
C VAL A 268 1.78 5.15 -5.88
N VAL A 269 2.78 4.75 -5.09
CA VAL A 269 2.90 3.39 -4.56
C VAL A 269 3.38 3.44 -3.11
N ASP A 270 2.92 2.50 -2.27
CA ASP A 270 3.32 2.41 -0.87
C ASP A 270 4.28 1.23 -0.63
N PRO A 271 5.60 1.45 -0.57
CA PRO A 271 6.55 0.40 -0.18
C PRO A 271 6.25 -0.21 1.19
N HIS A 272 5.62 0.53 2.12
CA HIS A 272 5.20 -0.01 3.42
C HIS A 272 3.99 -0.96 3.36
N LYS A 273 3.41 -1.20 2.17
CA LYS A 273 2.43 -2.27 1.92
C LYS A 273 3.14 -3.48 1.31
N HIS A 274 3.13 -3.62 0.00
CA HIS A 274 3.74 -4.78 -0.67
C HIS A 274 5.26 -4.69 -0.89
N GLY A 275 5.88 -3.55 -0.60
CA GLY A 275 7.34 -3.39 -0.70
C GLY A 275 8.10 -3.84 0.55
N LEU A 276 7.46 -4.52 1.50
CA LEU A 276 8.06 -5.14 2.69
C LEU A 276 8.75 -4.15 3.65
N GLN A 277 8.33 -2.87 3.64
CA GLN A 277 8.94 -1.81 4.43
C GLN A 277 8.24 -1.54 5.77
N PRO A 278 8.95 -0.99 6.76
CA PRO A 278 8.31 -0.33 7.89
C PRO A 278 7.36 0.78 7.42
N TYR A 279 6.32 1.07 8.19
CA TYR A 279 5.46 2.24 7.94
C TYR A 279 6.28 3.53 7.92
N GLY A 280 5.79 4.52 7.16
CA GLY A 280 6.52 5.75 6.90
C GLY A 280 7.27 5.74 5.56
N CYS A 281 6.82 4.91 4.60
CA CYS A 281 7.43 4.79 3.28
C CYS A 281 6.33 4.71 2.21
N GLY A 282 5.95 5.86 1.66
CA GLY A 282 5.20 6.04 0.42
C GLY A 282 6.14 6.51 -0.68
N CYS A 283 5.67 6.58 -1.92
CA CYS A 283 6.42 7.09 -3.06
C CYS A 283 5.47 7.76 -4.07
N VAL A 284 5.86 8.92 -4.58
CA VAL A 284 5.18 9.60 -5.68
C VAL A 284 6.13 9.76 -6.86
N LEU A 285 5.62 9.51 -8.05
CA LEU A 285 6.35 9.66 -9.31
C LEU A 285 5.52 10.53 -10.27
N PHE A 286 6.21 11.44 -10.96
CA PHE A 286 5.67 12.26 -12.04
C PHE A 286 6.45 11.95 -13.32
N ARG A 287 5.72 11.69 -14.40
CA ARG A 287 6.30 11.36 -15.69
C ARG A 287 7.01 12.57 -16.33
N ASP A 288 6.46 13.77 -16.14
CA ASP A 288 7.04 15.04 -16.58
C ASP A 288 7.79 15.70 -15.41
N PRO A 289 9.14 15.79 -15.46
CA PRO A 289 9.93 16.39 -14.39
C PRO A 289 9.70 17.90 -14.24
N SER A 290 9.16 18.57 -15.27
CA SER A 290 8.93 20.01 -15.23
C SER A 290 7.93 20.45 -14.15
N VAL A 291 7.15 19.52 -13.60
CA VAL A 291 6.24 19.80 -12.48
C VAL A 291 6.98 20.15 -11.19
N GLY A 292 8.27 19.86 -11.11
CA GLY A 292 9.12 20.27 -9.99
C GLY A 292 9.10 21.77 -9.72
N ARG A 293 8.84 22.58 -10.75
CA ARG A 293 8.71 24.06 -10.62
C ARG A 293 7.64 24.51 -9.62
N PHE A 294 6.65 23.67 -9.33
CA PHE A 294 5.59 24.01 -8.38
C PHE A 294 6.01 23.85 -6.91
N TYR A 295 7.09 23.13 -6.65
CA TYR A 295 7.64 22.93 -5.32
C TYR A 295 8.71 23.98 -4.95
N VAL A 296 9.33 24.59 -5.97
CA VAL A 296 10.43 25.54 -5.76
C VAL A 296 9.95 26.71 -4.91
N HIS A 297 10.66 26.99 -3.83
CA HIS A 297 10.43 28.14 -2.97
C HIS A 297 11.74 28.87 -2.70
N ASP A 298 11.69 30.19 -2.66
CA ASP A 298 12.80 31.03 -2.27
C ASP A 298 12.79 31.18 -0.75
N SER A 299 13.64 30.42 -0.07
CA SER A 299 13.75 30.47 1.39
C SER A 299 15.16 30.86 1.78
N PRO A 300 15.34 31.92 2.58
CA PRO A 300 16.67 32.32 3.08
C PRO A 300 17.28 31.33 4.06
N TYR A 301 16.53 30.29 4.47
CA TYR A 301 16.95 29.24 5.42
C TYR A 301 17.21 27.90 4.72
N THR A 302 17.12 27.80 3.41
CA THR A 302 17.40 26.58 2.68
C THR A 302 18.90 26.36 2.61
N TYR A 303 19.36 25.28 3.22
CA TYR A 303 20.76 24.86 3.24
C TYR A 303 21.16 24.13 1.95
N PHE A 304 20.71 24.62 0.80
CA PHE A 304 21.10 24.04 -0.48
C PHE A 304 22.49 24.57 -0.85
N SER A 305 23.50 23.81 -0.49
CA SER A 305 24.90 24.18 -0.67
C SER A 305 25.45 23.84 -2.06
N SER A 306 24.67 23.18 -2.90
CA SER A 306 25.08 22.75 -4.24
C SER A 306 24.01 23.00 -5.30
N SER A 307 24.39 22.91 -6.58
CA SER A 307 23.47 22.94 -7.71
C SER A 307 22.83 21.58 -8.03
N GLU A 308 23.10 20.54 -7.22
CA GLU A 308 22.48 19.24 -7.36
C GLU A 308 21.05 19.29 -6.83
N LEU A 309 20.20 18.36 -7.31
CA LEU A 309 18.82 18.23 -6.85
C LEU A 309 18.77 17.83 -5.37
N HIS A 310 18.19 18.68 -4.55
CA HIS A 310 17.86 18.38 -3.17
C HIS A 310 16.41 17.90 -3.09
N LEU A 311 16.17 16.78 -2.42
CA LEU A 311 14.85 16.14 -2.37
C LEU A 311 13.76 17.02 -1.73
N GLY A 312 14.14 17.93 -0.84
CA GLY A 312 13.24 18.92 -0.25
C GLY A 312 12.75 19.99 -1.23
N GLU A 313 13.41 20.15 -2.40
CA GLU A 313 12.99 21.08 -3.45
C GLU A 313 11.88 20.52 -4.35
N ILE A 314 11.58 19.22 -4.24
CA ILE A 314 10.58 18.52 -5.04
C ILE A 314 9.54 17.81 -4.19
N SER A 315 9.38 18.20 -2.92
CA SER A 315 8.49 17.58 -1.94
C SER A 315 7.80 18.63 -1.09
N LEU A 316 6.56 18.38 -0.71
CA LEU A 316 5.86 19.18 0.31
C LEU A 316 6.34 18.86 1.73
N GLU A 317 6.90 17.67 1.96
CA GLU A 317 7.50 17.29 3.22
C GLU A 317 8.94 17.84 3.28
N CYS A 318 9.23 18.64 4.30
CA CYS A 318 10.56 19.20 4.49
C CYS A 318 11.50 18.14 5.08
N SER A 319 11.47 17.90 6.38
CA SER A 319 12.29 16.90 7.03
C SER A 319 11.72 15.49 6.86
N ARG A 320 12.56 14.55 6.39
CA ARG A 320 12.18 13.15 6.17
C ARG A 320 13.26 12.20 6.67
N ALA A 321 12.81 11.08 7.25
CA ALA A 321 13.75 10.09 7.78
C ALA A 321 14.51 9.36 6.66
N GLY A 322 15.81 9.53 6.59
CA GLY A 322 16.67 8.80 5.65
C GLY A 322 16.69 7.28 5.91
N ALA A 323 16.25 6.85 7.10
CA ALA A 323 16.12 5.43 7.44
C ALA A 323 15.14 4.67 6.52
N ALA A 324 14.04 5.32 6.07
CA ALA A 324 13.12 4.70 5.13
C ALA A 324 13.78 4.41 3.77
N ALA A 325 14.60 5.34 3.28
CA ALA A 325 15.36 5.17 2.04
C ALA A 325 16.39 4.03 2.14
N ALA A 326 17.13 3.97 3.24
CA ALA A 326 18.11 2.91 3.47
C ALA A 326 17.45 1.52 3.55
N ALA A 327 16.31 1.41 4.25
CA ALA A 327 15.57 0.17 4.35
C ALA A 327 15.03 -0.28 2.99
N LEU A 328 14.43 0.62 2.22
CA LEU A 328 13.90 0.33 0.90
C LEU A 328 15.01 -0.09 -0.06
N TRP A 329 16.08 0.67 -0.13
CA TRP A 329 17.23 0.34 -0.98
C TRP A 329 17.75 -1.08 -0.68
N THR A 330 17.97 -1.38 0.61
CA THR A 330 18.44 -2.72 1.03
C THR A 330 17.48 -3.82 0.61
N THR A 331 16.18 -3.60 0.75
CA THR A 331 15.17 -4.59 0.34
C THR A 331 15.21 -4.80 -1.17
N LEU A 332 15.33 -3.74 -1.97
CA LEU A 332 15.38 -3.84 -3.43
C LEU A 332 16.67 -4.51 -3.96
N GLN A 333 17.78 -4.46 -3.19
CA GLN A 333 18.99 -5.24 -3.52
C GLN A 333 18.76 -6.75 -3.28
N LEU A 334 17.97 -7.13 -2.29
CA LEU A 334 17.71 -8.53 -1.93
C LEU A 334 16.53 -9.11 -2.71
N PHE A 335 15.53 -8.30 -3.00
CA PHE A 335 14.33 -8.63 -3.75
C PHE A 335 14.15 -7.64 -4.89
N PRO A 336 14.89 -7.78 -6.00
CA PRO A 336 14.73 -6.93 -7.17
C PRO A 336 13.28 -6.87 -7.65
N LEU A 337 12.90 -5.76 -8.30
CA LEU A 337 11.56 -5.55 -8.86
C LEU A 337 11.37 -6.35 -10.16
N THR A 338 11.56 -7.66 -10.07
CA THR A 338 11.45 -8.65 -11.15
C THR A 338 10.50 -9.77 -10.75
N PRO A 339 9.98 -10.56 -11.71
CA PRO A 339 9.11 -11.70 -11.40
C PRO A 339 9.71 -12.71 -10.41
N ASP A 340 11.02 -12.97 -10.50
CA ASP A 340 11.73 -13.90 -9.62
C ASP A 340 12.18 -13.27 -8.29
N GLY A 341 12.19 -11.95 -8.19
CA GLY A 341 12.48 -11.20 -6.98
C GLY A 341 11.23 -10.95 -6.14
N LEU A 342 10.85 -9.68 -5.96
CA LEU A 342 9.63 -9.31 -5.23
C LEU A 342 8.37 -9.93 -5.86
N GLY A 343 8.36 -10.14 -7.17
CA GLY A 343 7.26 -10.78 -7.90
C GLY A 343 6.94 -12.19 -7.41
N ALA A 344 7.93 -12.96 -6.95
CA ALA A 344 7.69 -14.30 -6.39
C ALA A 344 6.83 -14.24 -5.10
N ILE A 345 7.07 -13.24 -4.25
CA ILE A 345 6.30 -12.99 -3.02
C ILE A 345 4.87 -12.58 -3.37
N LEU A 346 4.70 -11.63 -4.29
CA LEU A 346 3.39 -11.18 -4.77
C LEU A 346 2.61 -12.31 -5.45
N GLY A 347 3.30 -13.17 -6.20
CA GLY A 347 2.74 -14.36 -6.82
C GLY A 347 2.18 -15.34 -5.79
N ALA A 348 2.86 -15.55 -4.66
CA ALA A 348 2.37 -16.37 -3.56
C ALA A 348 1.11 -15.77 -2.92
N CYS A 349 1.10 -14.44 -2.66
CA CYS A 349 -0.09 -13.73 -2.16
C CYS A 349 -1.28 -13.88 -3.14
N ARG A 350 -1.03 -13.73 -4.44
CA ARG A 350 -2.07 -13.88 -5.47
C ARG A 350 -2.59 -15.32 -5.53
N ARG A 351 -1.73 -16.34 -5.49
CA ARG A 351 -2.15 -17.75 -5.47
C ARG A 351 -2.93 -18.08 -4.21
N ALA A 352 -2.56 -17.51 -3.05
CA ALA A 352 -3.33 -17.61 -1.83
C ALA A 352 -4.76 -17.09 -2.02
N ALA A 353 -4.93 -15.90 -2.61
CA ALA A 353 -6.23 -15.31 -2.86
C ALA A 353 -7.09 -16.16 -3.82
N VAL A 354 -6.51 -16.65 -4.92
CA VAL A 354 -7.19 -17.53 -5.86
C VAL A 354 -7.59 -18.86 -5.22
N SER A 355 -6.73 -19.44 -4.38
CA SER A 355 -7.03 -20.68 -3.67
C SER A 355 -8.12 -20.47 -2.64
N PHE A 356 -8.05 -19.37 -1.88
CA PHE A 356 -9.05 -19.04 -0.87
C PHE A 356 -10.41 -18.72 -1.50
N SER A 357 -10.46 -17.99 -2.63
CA SER A 357 -11.71 -17.72 -3.33
C SER A 357 -12.40 -19.01 -3.82
N ARG A 358 -11.61 -19.99 -4.30
CA ARG A 358 -12.16 -21.31 -4.70
C ARG A 358 -12.75 -22.07 -3.50
N LEU A 359 -12.08 -22.06 -2.35
CA LEU A 359 -12.58 -22.68 -1.14
C LEU A 359 -13.90 -22.04 -0.67
N ILE A 360 -13.96 -20.70 -0.68
CA ILE A 360 -15.18 -19.96 -0.36
C ILE A 360 -16.29 -20.28 -1.37
N GLY A 361 -15.99 -20.29 -2.69
CA GLY A 361 -16.95 -20.58 -3.74
C GLY A 361 -17.52 -22.00 -3.69
N GLY A 362 -16.80 -22.95 -3.14
CA GLY A 362 -17.27 -24.33 -2.88
C GLY A 362 -17.92 -24.55 -1.51
N SER A 363 -18.08 -23.50 -0.69
CA SER A 363 -18.58 -23.59 0.68
C SER A 363 -20.11 -23.52 0.75
N GLU A 364 -20.73 -24.30 1.65
CA GLU A 364 -22.18 -24.25 1.94
C GLU A 364 -22.55 -23.06 2.86
N HIS A 365 -21.59 -22.55 3.65
CA HIS A 365 -21.84 -21.54 4.69
C HIS A 365 -21.19 -20.18 4.41
N LEU A 366 -20.38 -20.10 3.35
CA LEU A 366 -19.70 -18.87 2.94
C LEU A 366 -19.94 -18.62 1.46
N ARG A 367 -20.06 -17.35 1.07
CA ARG A 367 -20.25 -16.94 -0.32
C ARG A 367 -19.25 -15.86 -0.69
N LEU A 368 -18.66 -16.00 -1.87
CA LEU A 368 -17.76 -15.01 -2.42
C LEU A 368 -18.55 -13.77 -2.85
N TYR A 369 -18.11 -12.58 -2.48
CA TYR A 369 -18.74 -11.34 -2.93
C TYR A 369 -18.40 -11.04 -4.39
N GLN A 370 -17.13 -11.22 -4.76
CA GLN A 370 -16.62 -11.18 -6.15
C GLN A 370 -15.27 -11.91 -6.24
N GLU A 371 -14.89 -12.29 -7.45
CA GLU A 371 -13.56 -12.86 -7.70
C GLU A 371 -12.47 -11.81 -7.41
N PRO A 372 -11.39 -12.18 -6.70
CA PRO A 372 -10.29 -11.27 -6.40
C PRO A 372 -9.50 -10.91 -7.66
N GLU A 373 -9.16 -9.64 -7.84
CA GLU A 373 -8.25 -9.19 -8.90
C GLU A 373 -6.78 -9.21 -8.42
N LEU A 374 -6.54 -8.91 -7.15
CA LEU A 374 -5.24 -8.99 -6.49
C LEU A 374 -5.28 -10.04 -5.35
N ASP A 375 -4.94 -9.66 -4.15
CA ASP A 375 -4.81 -10.54 -2.97
C ASP A 375 -5.85 -10.26 -1.87
N ILE A 376 -6.88 -9.48 -2.18
CA ILE A 376 -8.03 -9.24 -1.28
C ILE A 376 -9.21 -10.10 -1.71
N VAL A 377 -9.72 -10.92 -0.78
CA VAL A 377 -10.89 -11.76 -0.98
C VAL A 377 -12.05 -11.24 -0.15
N ALA A 378 -13.07 -10.72 -0.82
CA ALA A 378 -14.32 -10.26 -0.19
C ALA A 378 -15.35 -11.41 -0.19
N HIS A 379 -15.94 -11.68 0.97
CA HIS A 379 -16.86 -12.79 1.17
C HIS A 379 -17.85 -12.50 2.31
N PHE A 380 -18.86 -13.33 2.48
CA PHE A 380 -19.84 -13.21 3.56
C PHE A 380 -20.41 -14.58 3.94
N PRO A 381 -20.94 -14.75 5.19
CA PRO A 381 -21.69 -15.92 5.56
C PRO A 381 -22.99 -16.02 4.74
N TRP A 382 -23.32 -17.24 4.33
CA TRP A 382 -24.45 -17.50 3.42
C TRP A 382 -25.28 -18.70 3.85
N LYS A 383 -26.58 -18.58 3.69
CA LYS A 383 -27.55 -19.68 3.65
C LYS A 383 -28.71 -19.29 2.72
N GLU A 384 -29.39 -20.27 2.15
CA GLU A 384 -30.52 -20.05 1.28
C GLU A 384 -31.62 -19.18 1.94
N GLY A 385 -32.18 -18.24 1.18
CA GLY A 385 -33.21 -17.30 1.65
C GLY A 385 -32.69 -16.17 2.53
N MET A 386 -31.37 -15.96 2.62
CA MET A 386 -30.81 -14.85 3.39
C MET A 386 -31.03 -13.51 2.69
N THR A 387 -31.50 -12.50 3.43
CA THR A 387 -31.64 -11.11 2.96
C THR A 387 -30.36 -10.31 3.16
N GLY A 388 -30.27 -9.10 2.59
CA GLY A 388 -29.14 -8.18 2.83
C GLY A 388 -28.94 -7.85 4.31
N ALA A 389 -30.01 -7.64 5.06
CA ALA A 389 -29.95 -7.45 6.52
C ALA A 389 -29.41 -8.70 7.24
N GLY A 390 -29.80 -9.89 6.75
CA GLY A 390 -29.24 -11.16 7.24
C GLY A 390 -27.76 -11.30 6.97
N VAL A 391 -27.27 -10.93 5.78
CA VAL A 391 -25.83 -10.89 5.42
C VAL A 391 -25.08 -9.93 6.34
N ASP A 392 -25.60 -8.72 6.58
CA ASP A 392 -24.98 -7.72 7.49
C ASP A 392 -24.80 -8.28 8.90
N ALA A 393 -25.88 -8.81 9.49
CA ALA A 393 -25.87 -9.36 10.84
C ALA A 393 -24.96 -10.59 10.96
N ALA A 394 -25.00 -11.52 9.99
CA ALA A 394 -24.17 -12.71 9.98
C ALA A 394 -22.68 -12.37 9.80
N SER A 395 -22.35 -11.38 8.97
CA SER A 395 -20.98 -10.89 8.79
C SER A 395 -20.42 -10.28 10.07
N GLN A 396 -21.22 -9.47 10.80
CA GLN A 396 -20.81 -8.95 12.10
C GLN A 396 -20.59 -10.07 13.11
N SER A 397 -21.52 -11.01 13.20
CA SER A 397 -21.42 -12.13 14.13
C SER A 397 -20.20 -13.01 13.83
N LEU A 398 -19.93 -13.33 12.57
CA LEU A 398 -18.76 -14.12 12.20
C LEU A 398 -17.47 -13.36 12.50
N PHE A 399 -17.39 -12.06 12.21
CA PHE A 399 -16.25 -11.22 12.52
C PHE A 399 -15.90 -11.27 14.02
N GLU A 400 -16.88 -11.08 14.89
CA GLU A 400 -16.69 -11.11 16.36
C GLU A 400 -16.30 -12.50 16.86
N ARG A 401 -16.97 -13.56 16.41
CA ARG A 401 -16.67 -14.93 16.80
C ARG A 401 -15.30 -15.40 16.32
N ALA A 402 -14.88 -14.97 15.11
CA ALA A 402 -13.60 -15.32 14.56
C ALA A 402 -12.43 -14.78 15.40
N MET A 403 -12.56 -13.54 15.90
CA MET A 403 -11.54 -12.94 16.77
C MET A 403 -11.54 -13.51 18.19
N ALA A 404 -12.70 -13.95 18.71
CA ALA A 404 -12.85 -14.47 20.06
C ALA A 404 -12.61 -15.99 20.17
N ALA A 405 -12.40 -16.68 19.04
CA ALA A 405 -12.19 -18.12 19.03
C ALA A 405 -10.85 -18.53 19.70
N GLU A 406 -10.75 -19.76 20.17
CA GLU A 406 -9.51 -20.33 20.70
C GLU A 406 -8.38 -20.30 19.65
N ASP A 407 -8.74 -20.59 18.39
CA ASP A 407 -7.88 -20.47 17.21
C ASP A 407 -8.29 -19.22 16.40
N PRO A 408 -7.93 -18.00 16.79
CA PRO A 408 -8.51 -16.80 16.23
C PRO A 408 -8.15 -16.59 14.76
N VAL A 409 -9.09 -15.97 14.03
CA VAL A 409 -8.89 -15.42 12.70
C VAL A 409 -9.25 -13.93 12.73
N TYR A 410 -8.32 -13.10 12.34
CA TYR A 410 -8.50 -11.66 12.31
C TYR A 410 -8.82 -11.22 10.89
N LEU A 411 -10.03 -10.76 10.69
CA LEU A 411 -10.55 -10.25 9.41
C LEU A 411 -10.71 -8.74 9.46
N SER A 412 -11.13 -8.16 8.35
CA SER A 412 -11.71 -6.82 8.35
C SER A 412 -13.10 -6.85 7.70
N VAL A 413 -13.87 -5.80 7.95
CA VAL A 413 -15.18 -5.61 7.35
C VAL A 413 -15.11 -4.54 6.26
N ALA A 414 -15.90 -4.71 5.21
CA ALA A 414 -16.20 -3.67 4.24
C ALA A 414 -17.72 -3.41 4.26
N ARG A 415 -18.11 -2.16 3.96
CA ARG A 415 -19.52 -1.80 3.75
C ARG A 415 -19.73 -1.58 2.27
N VAL A 416 -20.66 -2.34 1.69
CA VAL A 416 -21.07 -2.21 0.30
C VAL A 416 -22.50 -1.68 0.24
N THR A 417 -22.89 -1.01 -0.84
CA THR A 417 -24.28 -0.59 -0.98
C THR A 417 -25.19 -1.80 -1.21
N ALA A 418 -26.42 -1.72 -0.70
CA ALA A 418 -27.44 -2.74 -0.93
C ALA A 418 -27.63 -3.01 -2.42
N GLU A 419 -27.62 -1.97 -3.25
CA GLU A 419 -27.68 -2.07 -4.72
C GLU A 419 -26.49 -2.86 -5.28
N SER A 420 -25.28 -2.58 -4.80
CA SER A 420 -24.04 -3.25 -5.24
C SER A 420 -24.07 -4.74 -4.86
N LEU A 421 -24.59 -5.09 -3.68
CA LEU A 421 -24.79 -6.49 -3.28
C LEU A 421 -25.82 -7.17 -4.18
N HIS A 422 -26.99 -6.58 -4.39
CA HIS A 422 -28.06 -7.14 -5.22
C HIS A 422 -27.63 -7.30 -6.69
N ARG A 423 -26.88 -6.35 -7.23
CA ARG A 423 -26.35 -6.42 -8.60
C ARG A 423 -25.44 -7.65 -8.82
N ARG A 424 -24.66 -8.04 -7.80
CA ARG A 424 -23.78 -9.23 -7.85
C ARG A 424 -24.50 -10.52 -7.48
N HIS A 425 -25.48 -10.42 -6.61
CA HIS A 425 -26.23 -11.53 -6.04
C HIS A 425 -27.74 -11.23 -6.12
N PRO A 426 -28.35 -11.38 -7.32
CA PRO A 426 -29.75 -11.03 -7.53
C PRO A 426 -30.75 -11.86 -6.72
N ASP A 427 -30.31 -12.99 -6.20
CA ASP A 427 -31.06 -13.87 -5.30
C ASP A 427 -31.11 -13.37 -3.85
N ILE A 428 -30.38 -12.31 -3.52
CA ILE A 428 -30.44 -11.67 -2.21
C ILE A 428 -31.34 -10.45 -2.28
N GLU A 429 -32.47 -10.51 -1.58
CA GLU A 429 -33.32 -9.34 -1.41
C GLU A 429 -32.64 -8.31 -0.52
N THR A 430 -32.58 -7.07 -0.98
CA THR A 430 -31.93 -5.97 -0.25
C THR A 430 -32.88 -4.80 -0.13
N GLU A 431 -32.85 -4.15 1.05
CA GLU A 431 -33.44 -2.83 1.28
C GLU A 431 -32.40 -1.74 0.92
N SER A 432 -32.79 -0.47 0.98
CA SER A 432 -31.86 0.64 0.80
C SER A 432 -30.81 0.71 1.92
N GLY A 433 -29.61 1.23 1.62
CA GLY A 433 -28.56 1.43 2.61
C GLY A 433 -27.28 0.65 2.30
N THR A 434 -26.57 0.25 3.35
CA THR A 434 -25.31 -0.50 3.21
C THR A 434 -25.38 -1.85 3.92
N VAL A 435 -24.65 -2.81 3.39
CA VAL A 435 -24.52 -4.18 3.92
C VAL A 435 -23.06 -4.43 4.25
N ARG A 436 -22.80 -5.00 5.41
CA ARG A 436 -21.47 -5.41 5.85
C ARG A 436 -21.12 -6.77 5.25
N ILE A 437 -19.92 -6.84 4.70
CA ILE A 437 -19.29 -8.07 4.23
C ILE A 437 -17.91 -8.22 4.88
N LEU A 438 -17.31 -9.39 4.80
CA LEU A 438 -15.99 -9.69 5.31
C LEU A 438 -14.93 -9.52 4.22
N ARG A 439 -13.74 -9.15 4.64
CA ARG A 439 -12.59 -8.97 3.77
C ARG A 439 -11.39 -9.68 4.37
N SER A 440 -10.75 -10.53 3.57
CA SER A 440 -9.49 -11.19 3.88
C SER A 440 -8.39 -10.61 3.00
N VAL A 441 -7.40 -9.96 3.62
CA VAL A 441 -6.25 -9.37 2.95
C VAL A 441 -5.07 -10.35 3.06
N LEU A 442 -4.74 -11.02 1.95
CA LEU A 442 -3.80 -12.14 1.93
C LEU A 442 -2.39 -11.72 1.46
N MET A 443 -1.91 -10.59 1.98
CA MET A 443 -0.67 -9.94 1.56
C MET A 443 0.62 -10.52 2.19
N LYS A 444 0.55 -11.68 2.84
CA LYS A 444 1.71 -12.42 3.34
C LYS A 444 1.90 -13.68 2.49
N PRO A 445 3.11 -14.00 2.00
CA PRO A 445 3.34 -15.22 1.20
C PRO A 445 2.99 -16.51 1.99
N GLU A 446 3.09 -16.49 3.31
CA GLU A 446 2.70 -17.60 4.20
C GLU A 446 1.20 -17.93 4.09
N HIS A 447 0.36 -17.02 3.63
CA HIS A 447 -1.05 -17.31 3.38
C HIS A 447 -1.23 -18.43 2.35
N GLU A 448 -0.32 -18.59 1.37
CA GLU A 448 -0.42 -19.64 0.35
C GLU A 448 -0.53 -21.04 0.97
N GLY A 449 0.25 -21.30 2.01
CA GLY A 449 0.18 -22.58 2.75
C GLY A 449 -0.86 -22.61 3.87
N PHE A 450 -1.57 -21.52 4.13
CA PHE A 450 -2.46 -21.38 5.29
C PHE A 450 -3.94 -21.18 4.95
N VAL A 451 -4.30 -20.95 3.72
CA VAL A 451 -5.69 -20.67 3.30
C VAL A 451 -6.68 -21.79 3.64
N ASP A 452 -6.24 -23.06 3.58
CA ASP A 452 -7.07 -24.20 4.01
C ASP A 452 -7.42 -24.15 5.51
N VAL A 453 -6.48 -23.69 6.33
CA VAL A 453 -6.70 -23.50 7.77
C VAL A 453 -7.66 -22.33 8.00
N LEU A 454 -7.45 -21.20 7.33
CA LEU A 454 -8.36 -20.07 7.42
C LEU A 454 -9.78 -20.47 7.03
N HIS A 455 -9.94 -21.15 5.89
CA HIS A 455 -11.25 -21.59 5.41
C HIS A 455 -11.92 -22.52 6.41
N ARG A 456 -11.24 -23.58 6.91
CA ARG A 456 -11.82 -24.52 7.88
C ARG A 456 -12.26 -23.83 9.17
N ARG A 457 -11.50 -22.85 9.67
CA ARG A 457 -11.86 -22.09 10.88
C ARG A 457 -13.11 -21.26 10.64
N LEU A 458 -13.15 -20.49 9.53
CA LEU A 458 -14.30 -19.68 9.18
C LEU A 458 -15.54 -20.50 8.86
N PHE A 459 -15.39 -21.61 8.15
CA PHE A 459 -16.49 -22.53 7.84
C PHE A 459 -17.16 -23.07 9.12
N ARG A 460 -16.38 -23.54 10.11
CA ARG A 460 -16.90 -23.99 11.40
C ARG A 460 -17.63 -22.90 12.19
N LEU A 461 -17.19 -21.68 12.04
CA LEU A 461 -17.80 -20.52 12.72
C LEU A 461 -18.99 -19.97 11.94
N ALA A 462 -19.10 -20.16 10.65
CA ALA A 462 -20.21 -19.67 9.82
C ALA A 462 -21.45 -20.58 9.92
N GLY A 463 -21.29 -21.88 10.04
CA GLY A 463 -22.36 -22.86 10.27
C GLY A 463 -22.79 -22.88 11.72
#